data_14f697e09373141d5559efca2d22fe52
#
_entry.id   14f697e09373141d5559efca2d22fe52
#
_cell.length_a   1.000
_cell.length_b   1.000
_cell.length_c   1.000
_cell.angle_alpha   90.00
_cell.angle_beta   90.00
_cell.angle_gamma   90.00
#
_symmetry.space_group_name_H-M   'P 1'
#
loop_
_entity.id
_entity.type
_entity.pdbx_description
1 polymer ?
#
loop_
_entity_poly.entity_id
_entity_poly.type
_entity_poly.pdbx_seq_one_letter_code
_entity_poly.pdbx_strand_id
1 'polypeptide(L)'
;MSLETMRPNPTWDAASYDDTVDTLAAHGDLTYKVWGGDWCKDCRALLPDFGAALEAAEVPEERIDEIALDQDKQGPGVDEYDIEYIPTIVVEDDAGEEITRFVEEEDVPPAVWLAEELEAELETETA
;
A
#
# COMPACT_ATOMS: atom_id res chain seq x y z
N MET A 1 -7.37 13.45 2.09
CA MET A 1 -6.76 13.68 3.42
C MET A 1 -5.60 12.71 3.61
N SER A 2 -4.54 13.18 4.21
CA SER A 2 -3.37 12.32 4.40
C SER A 2 -3.43 11.59 5.74
N LEU A 3 -2.73 10.45 5.78
CA LEU A 3 -2.60 9.65 6.99
C LEU A 3 -1.22 9.88 7.60
N GLU A 4 -1.16 10.25 8.86
CA GLU A 4 0.13 10.40 9.55
C GLU A 4 0.86 9.07 9.63
N THR A 5 0.11 7.98 9.71
CA THR A 5 0.67 6.63 9.74
C THR A 5 1.43 6.28 8.46
N MET A 6 1.17 6.98 7.35
CA MET A 6 1.90 6.77 6.09
C MET A 6 3.22 7.51 6.01
N ARG A 7 3.55 8.32 7.02
CA ARG A 7 4.87 8.97 7.05
C ARG A 7 5.95 7.91 7.13
N PRO A 8 6.97 7.99 6.26
CA PRO A 8 8.01 6.96 6.23
C PRO A 8 8.70 6.75 7.57
N ASN A 9 8.83 5.50 7.98
CA ASN A 9 9.58 5.14 9.17
C ASN A 9 11.07 5.39 8.92
N PRO A 10 11.72 6.33 9.64
CA PRO A 10 13.10 6.69 9.36
C PRO A 10 14.11 5.58 9.69
N THR A 11 13.70 4.59 10.46
CA THR A 11 14.56 3.48 10.83
C THR A 11 14.37 2.23 9.95
N TRP A 12 13.46 2.31 8.97
CA TRP A 12 13.25 1.19 8.05
C TRP A 12 14.49 0.99 7.19
N ASP A 13 14.95 -0.25 7.10
CA ASP A 13 16.19 -0.58 6.40
C ASP A 13 15.90 -1.01 4.95
N ALA A 14 15.97 -0.06 4.03
CA ALA A 14 15.72 -0.32 2.61
C ALA A 14 16.68 -1.36 2.03
N ALA A 15 17.91 -1.41 2.53
CA ALA A 15 18.90 -2.37 2.03
C ALA A 15 18.50 -3.82 2.31
N SER A 16 17.78 -4.05 3.39
CA SER A 16 17.28 -5.39 3.72
C SER A 16 16.08 -5.81 2.85
N TYR A 17 15.49 -4.87 2.12
CA TYR A 17 14.31 -5.09 1.29
C TYR A 17 14.54 -4.65 -0.16
N ASP A 18 15.78 -4.80 -0.65
CA ASP A 18 16.15 -4.40 -2.02
C ASP A 18 15.22 -4.98 -3.08
N ASP A 19 14.89 -6.27 -2.97
CA ASP A 19 14.02 -6.91 -3.95
C ASP A 19 12.62 -6.30 -3.95
N THR A 20 12.11 -6.00 -2.76
CA THR A 20 10.80 -5.36 -2.60
C THR A 20 10.79 -3.98 -3.24
N VAL A 21 11.81 -3.16 -2.93
CA VAL A 21 11.94 -1.81 -3.46
C VAL A 21 12.08 -1.84 -4.99
N ASP A 22 12.91 -2.74 -5.50
CA ASP A 22 13.12 -2.88 -6.94
C ASP A 22 11.83 -3.24 -7.68
N THR A 23 11.03 -4.14 -7.10
CA THR A 23 9.75 -4.52 -7.69
C THR A 23 8.78 -3.35 -7.72
N LEU A 24 8.66 -2.62 -6.61
CA LEU A 24 7.79 -1.45 -6.55
C LEU A 24 8.22 -0.37 -7.53
N ALA A 25 9.53 -0.15 -7.65
CA ALA A 25 10.08 0.85 -8.57
C ALA A 25 9.87 0.45 -10.04
N ALA A 26 9.88 -0.84 -10.33
CA ALA A 26 9.71 -1.35 -11.69
C ALA A 26 8.30 -1.12 -12.24
N HIS A 27 7.31 -0.95 -11.36
CA HIS A 27 5.92 -0.77 -11.73
C HIS A 27 5.45 0.65 -11.37
N GLY A 28 6.12 1.66 -11.92
CA GLY A 28 5.88 3.06 -11.58
C GLY A 28 4.58 3.65 -12.10
N ASP A 29 3.83 2.91 -12.91
CA ASP A 29 2.54 3.34 -13.46
C ASP A 29 1.34 2.94 -12.59
N LEU A 30 1.59 2.32 -11.44
CA LEU A 30 0.53 1.86 -10.54
C LEU A 30 0.11 2.94 -9.56
N THR A 31 -1.14 2.85 -9.11
CA THR A 31 -1.69 3.73 -8.08
C THR A 31 -1.99 2.90 -6.83
N TYR A 32 -1.62 3.44 -5.68
CA TYR A 32 -1.84 2.79 -4.39
C TYR A 32 -2.90 3.55 -3.61
N LYS A 33 -4.02 2.89 -3.30
CA LYS A 33 -5.09 3.48 -2.49
C LYS A 33 -5.06 2.84 -1.11
N VAL A 34 -4.83 3.67 -0.10
CA VAL A 34 -4.61 3.21 1.28
C VAL A 34 -5.77 3.67 2.16
N TRP A 35 -6.54 2.74 2.67
CA TRP A 35 -7.58 3.02 3.65
C TRP A 35 -7.05 2.70 5.04
N GLY A 36 -7.11 3.67 5.93
CA GLY A 36 -6.60 3.48 7.28
C GLY A 36 -7.09 4.55 8.23
N GLY A 37 -6.56 4.53 9.44
CA GLY A 37 -6.88 5.52 10.45
C GLY A 37 -5.72 5.71 11.40
N ASP A 38 -5.41 6.97 11.75
CA ASP A 38 -4.31 7.26 12.66
C ASP A 38 -4.60 6.76 14.09
N TRP A 39 -5.87 6.52 14.39
CA TRP A 39 -6.32 5.91 15.65
C TRP A 39 -6.16 4.38 15.65
N CYS A 40 -5.96 3.77 14.50
CA CYS A 40 -5.93 2.32 14.33
C CYS A 40 -4.57 1.76 14.71
N LYS A 41 -4.55 0.81 15.63
CA LYS A 41 -3.30 0.20 16.11
C LYS A 41 -2.56 -0.52 14.97
N ASP A 42 -3.28 -1.28 14.16
CA ASP A 42 -2.65 -2.03 13.06
C ASP A 42 -2.10 -1.10 11.97
N CYS A 43 -2.81 0.00 11.70
CA CYS A 43 -2.32 1.00 10.76
C CYS A 43 -1.01 1.62 11.24
N ARG A 44 -0.94 1.95 12.53
CA ARG A 44 0.28 2.52 13.12
C ARG A 44 1.44 1.53 13.13
N ALA A 45 1.14 0.24 13.16
CA ALA A 45 2.17 -0.79 13.14
C ALA A 45 2.68 -1.07 11.73
N LEU A 46 1.82 -1.01 10.73
CA LEU A 46 2.12 -1.49 9.37
C LEU A 46 2.44 -0.38 8.37
N LEU A 47 1.71 0.73 8.42
CA LEU A 47 1.82 1.75 7.37
C LEU A 47 3.11 2.56 7.34
N PRO A 48 3.78 2.86 8.47
CA PRO A 48 5.05 3.60 8.40
C PRO A 48 6.12 2.88 7.57
N ASP A 49 6.20 1.57 7.68
CA ASP A 49 7.15 0.79 6.90
C ASP A 49 6.75 0.74 5.43
N PHE A 50 5.44 0.65 5.16
CA PHE A 50 4.92 0.70 3.80
C PHE A 50 5.24 2.05 3.15
N GLY A 51 5.02 3.14 3.88
CA GLY A 51 5.36 4.48 3.41
C GLY A 51 6.86 4.62 3.10
N ALA A 52 7.70 4.05 3.96
CA ALA A 52 9.14 4.05 3.75
C ALA A 52 9.52 3.27 2.48
N ALA A 53 8.87 2.15 2.22
CA ALA A 53 9.12 1.36 1.02
C ALA A 53 8.74 2.13 -0.25
N LEU A 54 7.60 2.82 -0.23
CA LEU A 54 7.18 3.63 -1.37
C LEU A 54 8.14 4.79 -1.62
N GLU A 55 8.65 5.42 -0.55
CA GLU A 55 9.63 6.49 -0.67
C GLU A 55 10.94 5.96 -1.26
N ALA A 56 11.41 4.82 -0.78
CA ALA A 56 12.63 4.21 -1.29
C ALA A 56 12.49 3.81 -2.76
N ALA A 57 11.30 3.40 -3.18
CA ALA A 57 11.02 3.06 -4.56
C ALA A 57 10.74 4.29 -5.44
N GLU A 58 10.76 5.48 -4.85
CA GLU A 58 10.52 6.76 -5.52
C GLU A 58 9.14 6.86 -6.17
N VAL A 59 8.13 6.25 -5.53
CA VAL A 59 6.74 6.36 -5.97
C VAL A 59 6.24 7.77 -5.69
N PRO A 60 5.77 8.52 -6.72
CA PRO A 60 5.32 9.90 -6.49
C PRO A 60 4.05 9.95 -5.64
N GLU A 61 3.91 11.01 -4.86
CA GLU A 61 2.74 11.20 -4.00
C GLU A 61 1.43 11.19 -4.77
N GLU A 62 1.44 11.64 -6.02
CA GLU A 62 0.24 11.68 -6.86
C GLU A 62 -0.27 10.29 -7.22
N ARG A 63 0.53 9.26 -6.99
CA ARG A 63 0.11 7.87 -7.19
C ARG A 63 -0.23 7.16 -5.88
N ILE A 64 -0.24 7.90 -4.78
CA ILE A 64 -0.58 7.37 -3.47
C ILE A 64 -1.77 8.14 -2.92
N ASP A 65 -2.93 7.47 -2.84
CA ASP A 65 -4.14 8.03 -2.27
C ASP A 65 -4.28 7.54 -0.83
N GLU A 66 -4.13 8.46 0.12
CA GLU A 66 -4.28 8.15 1.54
C GLU A 66 -5.68 8.54 1.98
N ILE A 67 -6.47 7.55 2.38
CA ILE A 67 -7.88 7.73 2.72
C ILE A 67 -8.08 7.45 4.21
N ALA A 68 -8.29 8.53 4.97
CA ALA A 68 -8.50 8.42 6.41
C ALA A 68 -9.96 8.09 6.71
N LEU A 69 -10.17 7.05 7.52
CA LEU A 69 -11.50 6.65 7.94
C LEU A 69 -11.74 7.07 9.39
N ASP A 70 -13.02 7.23 9.75
CA ASP A 70 -13.38 7.52 11.15
C ASP A 70 -13.36 6.21 11.97
N GLN A 71 -13.65 6.31 13.26
CA GLN A 71 -13.59 5.15 14.15
C GLN A 71 -14.67 4.10 13.86
N ASP A 72 -15.67 4.45 13.07
CA ASP A 72 -16.67 3.51 12.58
C ASP A 72 -16.27 2.90 11.25
N LYS A 73 -15.04 3.19 10.78
CA LYS A 73 -14.49 2.73 9.50
C LYS A 73 -15.31 3.21 8.31
N GLN A 74 -15.82 4.44 8.41
CA GLN A 74 -16.59 5.06 7.34
C GLN A 74 -15.77 6.16 6.67
N GLY A 75 -15.86 6.24 5.35
CA GLY A 75 -15.16 7.25 4.57
C GLY A 75 -15.28 6.97 3.09
N PRO A 76 -14.59 7.79 2.26
CA PRO A 76 -14.66 7.66 0.81
C PRO A 76 -14.23 6.28 0.32
N GLY A 77 -15.01 5.70 -0.57
CA GLY A 77 -14.65 4.45 -1.23
C GLY A 77 -14.89 3.17 -0.43
N VAL A 78 -15.33 3.28 0.82
CA VAL A 78 -15.54 2.08 1.66
C VAL A 78 -16.56 1.13 1.03
N ASP A 79 -17.69 1.66 0.56
CA ASP A 79 -18.72 0.84 -0.06
C ASP A 79 -18.31 0.39 -1.46
N GLU A 80 -17.67 1.27 -2.21
CA GLU A 80 -17.25 0.99 -3.59
C GLU A 80 -16.23 -0.16 -3.66
N TYR A 81 -15.30 -0.18 -2.70
CA TYR A 81 -14.22 -1.17 -2.67
C TYR A 81 -14.43 -2.28 -1.63
N ASP A 82 -15.59 -2.30 -0.96
CA ASP A 82 -15.90 -3.29 0.08
C ASP A 82 -14.83 -3.33 1.18
N ILE A 83 -14.48 -2.17 1.71
CA ILE A 83 -13.45 -2.07 2.76
C ILE A 83 -14.04 -2.48 4.10
N GLU A 84 -13.61 -3.62 4.62
CA GLU A 84 -14.08 -4.15 5.91
C GLU A 84 -13.01 -4.06 7.00
N TYR A 85 -11.74 -4.17 6.61
CA TYR A 85 -10.61 -4.15 7.54
C TYR A 85 -9.64 -3.06 7.14
N ILE A 86 -8.93 -2.49 8.09
CA ILE A 86 -7.88 -1.50 7.84
C ILE A 86 -6.62 -1.91 8.60
N PRO A 87 -5.42 -1.68 8.05
CA PRO A 87 -5.23 -1.04 6.75
C PRO A 87 -5.60 -1.97 5.58
N THR A 88 -6.19 -1.40 4.54
CA THR A 88 -6.37 -2.08 3.25
C THR A 88 -5.68 -1.23 2.19
N ILE A 89 -4.90 -1.87 1.35
CA ILE A 89 -4.17 -1.19 0.28
C ILE A 89 -4.57 -1.82 -1.04
N VAL A 90 -5.21 -1.04 -1.91
CA VAL A 90 -5.62 -1.48 -3.24
C VAL A 90 -4.62 -0.93 -4.26
N VAL A 91 -4.13 -1.79 -5.13
CA VAL A 91 -3.21 -1.40 -6.20
C VAL A 91 -3.96 -1.45 -7.52
N GLU A 92 -3.97 -0.34 -8.24
CA GLU A 92 -4.66 -0.21 -9.52
C GLU A 92 -3.69 0.14 -10.64
N ASP A 93 -4.02 -0.29 -11.86
CA ASP A 93 -3.23 0.06 -13.04
C ASP A 93 -3.68 1.42 -13.63
N ASP A 94 -3.09 1.83 -14.77
CA ASP A 94 -3.41 3.09 -15.43
C ASP A 94 -4.87 3.17 -15.89
N ALA A 95 -5.50 2.04 -16.11
CA ALA A 95 -6.91 1.99 -16.52
C ALA A 95 -7.87 2.04 -15.34
N GLY A 96 -7.34 2.03 -14.11
CA GLY A 96 -8.15 2.04 -12.89
C GLY A 96 -8.63 0.65 -12.48
N GLU A 97 -8.05 -0.39 -13.07
CA GLU A 97 -8.41 -1.76 -12.70
C GLU A 97 -7.58 -2.23 -11.50
N GLU A 98 -8.26 -2.83 -10.53
CA GLU A 98 -7.58 -3.39 -9.36
C GLU A 98 -6.75 -4.60 -9.78
N ILE A 99 -5.44 -4.54 -9.47
CA ILE A 99 -4.53 -5.64 -9.73
C ILE A 99 -4.48 -6.57 -8.54
N THR A 100 -4.35 -6.00 -7.34
CA THR A 100 -4.29 -6.77 -6.10
C THR A 100 -4.66 -5.86 -4.94
N ARG A 101 -4.86 -6.46 -3.75
CA ARG A 101 -5.07 -5.68 -2.53
C ARG A 101 -4.48 -6.41 -1.33
N PHE A 102 -3.90 -5.62 -0.44
CA PHE A 102 -3.45 -6.09 0.86
C PHE A 102 -4.55 -5.81 1.88
N VAL A 103 -4.90 -6.82 2.67
CA VAL A 103 -5.85 -6.68 3.77
C VAL A 103 -5.10 -7.04 5.07
N GLU A 104 -5.41 -6.38 6.15
CA GLU A 104 -4.64 -6.44 7.41
C GLU A 104 -4.42 -7.84 7.98
N GLU A 105 -5.11 -8.84 7.48
CA GLU A 105 -4.99 -10.22 7.94
C GLU A 105 -3.73 -10.96 7.44
N GLU A 106 -3.00 -10.36 6.51
CA GLU A 106 -1.81 -11.01 5.96
C GLU A 106 -0.66 -11.05 6.95
N ASP A 107 0.09 -12.16 6.96
CA ASP A 107 1.19 -12.37 7.90
C ASP A 107 2.49 -11.66 7.53
N VAL A 108 2.57 -11.11 6.34
CA VAL A 108 3.77 -10.42 5.83
C VAL A 108 3.53 -8.93 5.78
N PRO A 109 4.59 -8.11 5.93
CA PRO A 109 4.43 -6.65 5.81
C PRO A 109 3.81 -6.24 4.47
N PRO A 110 3.02 -5.18 4.43
CA PRO A 110 2.31 -4.76 3.21
C PRO A 110 3.20 -4.61 1.99
N ALA A 111 4.36 -3.97 2.13
CA ALA A 111 5.24 -3.75 1.00
C ALA A 111 5.76 -5.06 0.42
N VAL A 112 6.16 -5.98 1.28
CA VAL A 112 6.67 -7.28 0.85
C VAL A 112 5.56 -8.10 0.18
N TRP A 113 4.39 -8.15 0.80
CA TRP A 113 3.25 -8.89 0.26
C TRP A 113 2.83 -8.35 -1.11
N LEU A 114 2.72 -7.02 -1.23
CA LEU A 114 2.32 -6.39 -2.49
C LEU A 114 3.37 -6.62 -3.58
N ALA A 115 4.65 -6.53 -3.24
CA ALA A 115 5.70 -6.77 -4.22
C ALA A 115 5.64 -8.19 -4.76
N GLU A 116 5.42 -9.18 -3.88
CA GLU A 116 5.28 -10.57 -4.30
C GLU A 116 4.08 -10.77 -5.21
N GLU A 117 2.95 -10.13 -4.87
CA GLU A 117 1.72 -10.23 -5.68
C GLU A 117 1.89 -9.55 -7.02
N LEU A 118 2.57 -8.41 -7.07
CA LEU A 118 2.82 -7.71 -8.32
C LEU A 118 3.72 -8.52 -9.25
N GLU A 119 4.73 -9.19 -8.70
CA GLU A 119 5.56 -10.09 -9.50
C GLU A 119 4.73 -11.23 -10.09
N ALA A 120 3.86 -11.81 -9.28
CA ALA A 120 3.03 -12.93 -9.73
C ALA A 120 2.01 -12.50 -10.79
N GLU A 121 1.38 -11.34 -10.60
CA GLU A 121 0.31 -10.89 -11.49
C GLU A 121 0.82 -10.24 -12.76
N LEU A 122 1.87 -9.42 -12.68
CA LEU A 122 2.34 -8.63 -13.80
C LEU A 122 3.45 -9.30 -14.61
N GLU A 123 4.39 -9.95 -13.95
CA GLU A 123 5.48 -10.61 -14.66
C GLU A 123 5.02 -11.87 -15.39
N THR A 124 4.01 -12.54 -14.84
CA THR A 124 3.42 -13.71 -15.49
C THR A 124 2.76 -13.34 -16.81
N GLU A 125 2.17 -12.16 -16.90
CA GLU A 125 1.51 -11.67 -18.11
C GLU A 125 2.49 -11.34 -19.22
N THR A 126 3.71 -10.98 -18.87
CA THR A 126 4.74 -10.61 -19.86
C THR A 126 5.57 -11.80 -20.33
N ALA A 127 5.41 -12.92 -19.69
CA ALA A 127 6.09 -14.15 -20.11
C ALA A 127 5.31 -14.88 -21.22
#